data_e4cfa1707586cedb105dd3d398a537e2
#
_entry.id   e4cfa1707586cedb105dd3d398a537e2
#
_cell.length_a   1.000
_cell.length_b   1.000
_cell.length_c   1.000
_cell.angle_alpha   90.00
_cell.angle_beta   90.00
_cell.angle_gamma   90.00
#
_symmetry.space_group_name_H-M   'P 1'
#
loop_
_entity.id
_entity.type
_entity.pdbx_description
1 polymer ?
#
loop_
_entity_poly.entity_id
_entity_poly.type
_entity_poly.pdbx_seq_one_letter_code
_entity_poly.pdbx_strand_id
1 'polypeptide(L)'
;TIVRGLAYYDGFCLETNLNLKTTNNKGKEIDIGSICSGGQYNKLISRFKGVDIPGTGISIGVDRLLFAMMQLDQIKVDEKKPVIVCVMDEKYLKNYYEILKVLRDNNINSEIFLDSKKNLGKQLTYANKKQCPIAVICGENEFKENTITLKNLLGVKGENNQATFPKEDLIDEIKKFI
;
A
#
# COMPACT_ATOMS: atom_id res chain seq x y z
N THR A 1 -1.89 -25.65 26.78
CA THR A 1 -3.32 -25.88 26.49
C THR A 1 -3.72 -24.95 25.35
N ILE A 2 -4.16 -25.53 24.23
CA ILE A 2 -4.66 -24.73 23.09
C ILE A 2 -6.07 -24.27 23.44
N VAL A 3 -6.27 -22.97 23.57
CA VAL A 3 -7.58 -22.36 23.77
C VAL A 3 -8.03 -21.74 22.45
N ARG A 4 -9.12 -22.25 21.88
CA ARG A 4 -9.70 -21.76 20.64
C ARG A 4 -11.08 -21.16 20.88
N GLY A 5 -11.26 -19.91 20.44
CA GLY A 5 -12.55 -19.24 20.51
C GLY A 5 -13.60 -19.70 19.51
N LEU A 6 -13.29 -20.71 18.69
CA LEU A 6 -14.19 -21.19 17.64
C LEU A 6 -14.83 -22.53 18.08
N ALA A 7 -16.12 -22.45 18.39
CA ALA A 7 -16.91 -23.58 18.91
C ALA A 7 -17.25 -24.70 17.90
N TYR A 8 -16.66 -24.67 16.70
CA TYR A 8 -16.97 -25.68 15.68
C TYR A 8 -15.95 -26.82 15.59
N TYR A 9 -14.81 -26.74 16.28
CA TYR A 9 -13.88 -27.86 16.35
C TYR A 9 -14.44 -28.94 17.31
N ASP A 10 -14.49 -30.15 16.82
CA ASP A 10 -15.02 -31.34 17.54
C ASP A 10 -14.04 -32.50 17.55
N GLY A 11 -12.81 -32.30 17.09
CA GLY A 11 -11.73 -33.25 17.08
C GLY A 11 -10.40 -32.63 17.53
N PHE A 12 -9.30 -33.08 16.95
CA PHE A 12 -8.00 -32.52 17.25
C PHE A 12 -7.90 -31.03 16.79
N CYS A 13 -7.14 -30.26 17.55
CA CYS A 13 -6.76 -28.88 17.18
C CYS A 13 -5.23 -28.77 17.09
N LEU A 14 -4.76 -27.99 16.17
CA LEU A 14 -3.34 -27.71 16.00
C LEU A 14 -3.08 -26.20 15.99
N GLU A 15 -1.90 -25.85 16.42
CA GLU A 15 -1.41 -24.48 16.43
C GLU A 15 0.09 -24.46 16.14
N THR A 16 0.51 -23.58 15.25
CA THR A 16 1.91 -23.39 14.91
C THR A 16 2.36 -22.05 15.45
N ASN A 17 3.26 -22.07 16.42
CA ASN A 17 3.90 -20.87 16.96
C ASN A 17 5.27 -20.74 16.36
N LEU A 18 5.65 -19.51 16.01
CA LEU A 18 7.02 -19.20 15.62
C LEU A 18 7.89 -19.08 16.88
N ASN A 19 8.97 -19.82 16.88
CA ASN A 19 10.00 -19.70 17.92
C ASN A 19 10.98 -18.55 17.55
N LEU A 20 10.42 -17.39 17.27
CA LEU A 20 11.14 -16.19 16.87
C LEU A 20 10.85 -15.05 17.87
N LYS A 21 11.91 -14.54 18.46
CA LYS A 21 11.86 -13.35 19.29
C LYS A 21 12.26 -12.14 18.47
N THR A 22 11.50 -11.09 18.54
CA THR A 22 11.76 -9.81 17.87
C THR A 22 11.51 -8.65 18.83
N THR A 23 11.90 -7.45 18.43
CA THR A 23 11.68 -6.24 19.22
C THR A 23 10.74 -5.28 18.49
N ASN A 24 9.86 -4.61 19.25
CA ASN A 24 9.04 -3.54 18.68
C ASN A 24 9.86 -2.25 18.52
N ASN A 25 9.25 -1.22 17.93
CA ASN A 25 9.86 0.10 17.71
C ASN A 25 10.32 0.81 19.00
N LYS A 26 9.98 0.27 20.18
CA LYS A 26 10.41 0.77 21.50
C LYS A 26 11.51 -0.09 22.13
N GLY A 27 12.07 -1.04 21.38
CA GLY A 27 13.11 -1.95 21.86
C GLY A 27 12.62 -3.05 22.82
N LYS A 28 11.29 -3.20 23.00
CA LYS A 28 10.74 -4.25 23.87
C LYS A 28 10.62 -5.54 23.08
N GLU A 29 11.11 -6.64 23.68
CA GLU A 29 10.93 -7.98 23.13
C GLU A 29 9.44 -8.33 23.01
N ILE A 30 9.04 -8.82 21.85
CA ILE A 30 7.69 -9.30 21.55
C ILE A 30 7.74 -10.70 20.97
N ASP A 31 6.75 -11.49 21.34
CA ASP A 31 6.49 -12.81 20.73
C ASP A 31 5.51 -12.60 19.56
N ILE A 32 5.84 -13.16 18.40
CA ILE A 32 4.97 -13.12 17.23
C ILE A 32 3.73 -13.99 17.44
N GLY A 33 3.86 -15.02 18.26
CA GLY A 33 2.78 -15.93 18.59
C GLY A 33 2.39 -16.89 17.46
N SER A 34 1.14 -17.31 17.46
CA SER A 34 0.62 -18.27 16.49
C SER A 34 0.48 -17.68 15.09
N ILE A 35 1.13 -18.31 14.12
CA ILE A 35 1.04 -17.95 12.70
C ILE A 35 0.09 -18.84 11.91
N CYS A 36 -0.27 -19.99 12.45
CA CYS A 36 -1.14 -20.93 11.79
C CYS A 36 -1.92 -21.72 12.81
N SER A 37 -3.15 -22.03 12.49
CA SER A 37 -3.99 -22.84 13.35
C SER A 37 -5.06 -23.58 12.56
N GLY A 38 -5.49 -24.71 13.09
CA GLY A 38 -6.51 -25.52 12.44
C GLY A 38 -7.01 -26.64 13.34
N GLY A 39 -7.79 -27.52 12.74
CA GLY A 39 -8.33 -28.67 13.44
C GLY A 39 -9.39 -29.42 12.65
N GLN A 40 -9.99 -30.36 13.29
CA GLN A 40 -11.06 -31.19 12.75
C GLN A 40 -12.43 -30.59 13.13
N TYR A 41 -13.36 -30.58 12.19
CA TYR A 41 -14.71 -30.04 12.36
C TYR A 41 -15.74 -30.90 11.60
N ASN A 42 -16.12 -32.06 12.17
CA ASN A 42 -17.01 -32.99 11.49
C ASN A 42 -18.45 -32.47 11.39
N LYS A 43 -18.86 -31.61 12.33
CA LYS A 43 -20.24 -31.12 12.43
C LYS A 43 -20.47 -29.72 11.86
N LEU A 44 -19.46 -29.11 11.25
CA LEU A 44 -19.61 -27.75 10.72
C LEU A 44 -20.63 -27.75 9.57
N ILE A 45 -20.52 -28.67 8.65
CA ILE A 45 -21.37 -28.74 7.45
C ILE A 45 -22.80 -29.16 7.80
N SER A 46 -22.99 -30.02 8.81
CA SER A 46 -24.33 -30.45 9.22
C SER A 46 -25.19 -29.29 9.74
N ARG A 47 -24.60 -28.26 10.29
CA ARG A 47 -25.34 -27.04 10.70
C ARG A 47 -26.02 -26.31 9.53
N PHE A 48 -25.53 -26.49 8.32
CA PHE A 48 -26.06 -25.82 7.14
C PHE A 48 -26.79 -26.74 6.18
N LYS A 49 -26.39 -28.02 6.11
CA LYS A 49 -26.94 -28.98 5.16
C LYS A 49 -27.66 -30.17 5.80
N GLY A 50 -27.65 -30.29 7.11
CA GLY A 50 -28.28 -31.42 7.81
C GLY A 50 -27.61 -32.79 7.58
N VAL A 51 -26.42 -32.80 6.98
CA VAL A 51 -25.64 -34.02 6.69
C VAL A 51 -24.27 -33.91 7.34
N ASP A 52 -23.85 -34.92 8.07
CA ASP A 52 -22.52 -34.95 8.66
C ASP A 52 -21.48 -35.27 7.60
N ILE A 53 -20.59 -34.33 7.34
CA ILE A 53 -19.47 -34.46 6.44
C ILE A 53 -18.20 -34.14 7.24
N PRO A 54 -17.28 -35.11 7.37
CA PRO A 54 -16.03 -34.86 8.07
C PRO A 54 -15.21 -33.81 7.35
N GLY A 55 -14.62 -32.90 8.13
CA GLY A 55 -13.81 -31.81 7.58
C GLY A 55 -12.62 -31.56 8.49
N THR A 56 -11.54 -31.13 7.87
CA THR A 56 -10.37 -30.57 8.54
C THR A 56 -9.85 -29.37 7.75
N GLY A 57 -9.26 -28.44 8.42
CA GLY A 57 -8.74 -27.27 7.76
C GLY A 57 -7.70 -26.54 8.61
N ILE A 58 -6.99 -25.66 7.93
CA ILE A 58 -5.92 -24.86 8.51
C ILE A 58 -6.08 -23.42 8.04
N SER A 59 -5.78 -22.49 8.93
CA SER A 59 -5.76 -21.04 8.65
C SER A 59 -4.37 -20.51 8.90
N ILE A 60 -3.88 -19.68 7.98
CA ILE A 60 -2.58 -19.02 8.09
C ILE A 60 -2.80 -17.55 8.37
N GLY A 61 -2.13 -17.02 9.40
CA GLY A 61 -2.09 -15.59 9.73
C GLY A 61 -1.09 -14.87 8.83
N VAL A 62 -1.55 -14.42 7.65
CA VAL A 62 -0.69 -13.82 6.62
C VAL A 62 0.08 -12.62 7.15
N ASP A 63 -0.57 -11.73 7.89
CA ASP A 63 0.07 -10.53 8.45
C ASP A 63 1.20 -10.87 9.42
N ARG A 64 0.97 -11.86 10.29
CA ARG A 64 1.98 -12.33 11.26
C ARG A 64 3.15 -13.01 10.57
N LEU A 65 2.83 -13.84 9.56
CA LEU A 65 3.86 -14.51 8.77
C LEU A 65 4.71 -13.50 7.99
N LEU A 66 4.07 -12.55 7.32
CA LEU A 66 4.76 -11.47 6.61
C LEU A 66 5.66 -10.67 7.57
N PHE A 67 5.12 -10.27 8.71
CA PHE A 67 5.90 -9.55 9.73
C PHE A 67 7.13 -10.36 10.17
N ALA A 68 6.97 -11.66 10.43
CA ALA A 68 8.07 -12.54 10.78
C ALA A 68 9.14 -12.63 9.70
N MET A 69 8.73 -12.77 8.43
CA MET A 69 9.64 -12.84 7.29
C MET A 69 10.40 -11.53 7.08
N MET A 70 9.77 -10.39 7.31
CA MET A 70 10.43 -9.08 7.29
C MET A 70 11.47 -8.95 8.42
N GLN A 71 11.18 -9.44 9.63
CA GLN A 71 12.13 -9.43 10.76
C GLN A 71 13.36 -10.34 10.50
N LEU A 72 13.22 -11.33 9.64
CA LEU A 72 14.30 -12.24 9.25
C LEU A 72 15.03 -11.79 7.95
N ASP A 73 14.75 -10.59 7.45
CA ASP A 73 15.28 -10.06 6.17
C ASP A 73 15.03 -11.01 4.95
N GLN A 74 14.06 -11.93 5.06
CA GLN A 74 13.71 -12.86 3.99
C GLN A 74 12.83 -12.24 2.92
N ILE A 75 12.16 -11.14 3.25
CA ILE A 75 11.38 -10.36 2.31
C ILE A 75 11.83 -8.91 2.41
N LYS A 76 12.34 -8.39 1.31
CA LYS A 76 12.49 -6.94 1.11
C LYS A 76 11.24 -6.46 0.40
N VAL A 77 10.44 -5.67 1.07
CA VAL A 77 9.32 -4.99 0.43
C VAL A 77 9.91 -3.82 -0.35
N ASP A 78 10.06 -4.00 -1.66
CA ASP A 78 10.37 -2.88 -2.55
C ASP A 78 9.13 -2.00 -2.67
N GLU A 79 8.97 -1.12 -1.70
CA GLU A 79 7.87 -0.16 -1.70
C GLU A 79 8.16 0.94 -2.71
N LYS A 80 7.87 0.69 -3.98
CA LYS A 80 7.85 1.76 -4.99
C LYS A 80 6.86 2.82 -4.58
N LYS A 81 7.38 3.92 -4.08
CA LYS A 81 6.55 5.05 -3.63
C LYS A 81 5.83 5.66 -4.84
N PRO A 82 4.56 6.06 -4.70
CA PRO A 82 3.79 6.57 -5.82
C PRO A 82 4.22 7.98 -6.23
N VAL A 83 4.10 8.27 -7.50
CA VAL A 83 4.03 9.64 -8.02
C VAL A 83 2.68 10.23 -7.61
N ILE A 84 2.65 11.42 -7.02
CA ILE A 84 1.41 12.09 -6.64
C ILE A 84 0.93 13.05 -7.72
N VAL A 85 -0.33 12.93 -8.14
CA VAL A 85 -0.99 13.91 -9.02
C VAL A 85 -1.76 14.88 -8.15
N CYS A 86 -1.35 16.14 -8.13
CA CYS A 86 -2.00 17.19 -7.37
C CYS A 86 -3.23 17.71 -8.11
N VAL A 87 -4.33 17.94 -7.37
CA VAL A 87 -5.56 18.54 -7.91
C VAL A 87 -5.61 20.01 -7.55
N MET A 88 -5.49 20.89 -8.55
CA MET A 88 -5.48 22.34 -8.38
C MET A 88 -6.87 22.97 -8.56
N ASP A 89 -7.70 22.39 -9.44
CA ASP A 89 -9.04 22.87 -9.74
C ASP A 89 -9.94 21.71 -10.17
N GLU A 90 -11.10 21.56 -9.52
CA GLU A 90 -12.06 20.47 -9.77
C GLU A 90 -12.58 20.45 -11.21
N LYS A 91 -12.63 21.59 -11.91
CA LYS A 91 -13.08 21.63 -13.31
C LYS A 91 -12.21 20.78 -14.24
N TYR A 92 -10.95 20.53 -13.87
CA TYR A 92 -10.02 19.70 -14.62
C TYR A 92 -9.89 18.28 -14.10
N LEU A 93 -10.80 17.81 -13.26
CA LEU A 93 -10.71 16.49 -12.64
C LEU A 93 -10.55 15.36 -13.65
N LYS A 94 -11.26 15.43 -14.78
CA LYS A 94 -11.11 14.49 -15.89
C LYS A 94 -9.66 14.42 -16.40
N ASN A 95 -9.03 15.57 -16.58
CA ASN A 95 -7.66 15.67 -17.09
C ASN A 95 -6.65 15.07 -16.09
N TYR A 96 -6.85 15.24 -14.77
CA TYR A 96 -6.00 14.61 -13.76
C TYR A 96 -6.15 13.09 -13.78
N TYR A 97 -7.35 12.56 -13.99
CA TYR A 97 -7.53 11.11 -14.15
C TYR A 97 -6.90 10.58 -15.45
N GLU A 98 -6.90 11.36 -16.52
CA GLU A 98 -6.17 11.00 -17.75
C GLU A 98 -4.67 10.93 -17.51
N ILE A 99 -4.08 11.90 -16.79
CA ILE A 99 -2.68 11.87 -16.38
C ILE A 99 -2.41 10.62 -15.53
N LEU A 100 -3.24 10.35 -14.53
CA LEU A 100 -3.11 9.18 -13.68
C LEU A 100 -3.16 7.87 -14.48
N LYS A 101 -4.06 7.80 -15.47
CA LYS A 101 -4.17 6.65 -16.38
C LYS A 101 -2.87 6.47 -17.18
N VAL A 102 -2.34 7.53 -17.80
CA VAL A 102 -1.09 7.47 -18.57
C VAL A 102 0.07 6.97 -17.71
N LEU A 103 0.19 7.43 -16.46
CA LEU A 103 1.23 6.96 -15.55
C LEU A 103 1.09 5.45 -15.28
N ARG A 104 -0.12 4.99 -14.97
CA ARG A 104 -0.39 3.58 -14.65
C ARG A 104 -0.23 2.66 -15.85
N ASP A 105 -0.64 3.09 -17.02
CA ASP A 105 -0.46 2.35 -18.29
C ASP A 105 1.04 2.15 -18.61
N ASN A 106 1.91 3.02 -18.06
CA ASN A 106 3.37 2.91 -18.16
C ASN A 106 4.02 2.26 -16.93
N ASN A 107 3.27 1.53 -16.09
CA ASN A 107 3.73 0.84 -14.88
C ASN A 107 4.36 1.78 -13.84
N ILE A 108 3.96 3.04 -13.80
CA ILE A 108 4.36 4.00 -12.77
C ILE A 108 3.30 4.01 -11.67
N ASN A 109 3.70 3.59 -10.46
CA ASN A 109 2.84 3.71 -9.28
C ASN A 109 2.45 5.16 -9.09
N SER A 110 1.14 5.42 -9.07
CA SER A 110 0.65 6.79 -9.02
C SER A 110 -0.64 6.91 -8.23
N GLU A 111 -0.81 8.03 -7.58
CA GLU A 111 -1.96 8.37 -6.75
C GLU A 111 -2.42 9.79 -7.08
N ILE A 112 -3.73 10.03 -7.06
CA ILE A 112 -4.31 11.36 -7.15
C ILE A 112 -4.69 11.86 -5.75
N PHE A 113 -4.44 13.12 -5.47
CA PHE A 113 -4.87 13.73 -4.22
C PHE A 113 -6.38 14.06 -4.28
N LEU A 114 -7.17 13.35 -3.46
CA LEU A 114 -8.64 13.36 -3.58
C LEU A 114 -9.33 14.61 -2.98
N ASP A 115 -8.67 15.32 -2.06
CA ASP A 115 -9.29 16.48 -1.39
C ASP A 115 -8.92 17.79 -2.11
N SER A 116 -9.66 18.11 -3.16
CA SER A 116 -9.49 19.28 -4.01
C SER A 116 -9.64 20.64 -3.27
N LYS A 117 -10.25 20.63 -2.08
CA LYS A 117 -10.40 21.83 -1.24
C LYS A 117 -9.10 22.23 -0.55
N LYS A 118 -8.10 21.35 -0.54
CA LYS A 118 -6.79 21.65 0.06
C LYS A 118 -5.84 22.30 -0.93
N ASN A 119 -5.21 23.37 -0.48
CA ASN A 119 -4.20 24.06 -1.28
C ASN A 119 -2.99 23.14 -1.59
N LEU A 120 -2.20 23.52 -2.60
CA LEU A 120 -1.02 22.77 -3.05
C LEU A 120 -0.05 22.47 -1.91
N GLY A 121 0.18 23.39 -0.97
CA GLY A 121 1.09 23.18 0.16
C GLY A 121 0.69 21.97 1.03
N LYS A 122 -0.62 21.77 1.29
CA LYS A 122 -1.12 20.62 2.04
C LYS A 122 -1.00 19.32 1.25
N GLN A 123 -1.21 19.38 -0.06
CA GLN A 123 -1.04 18.22 -0.94
C GLN A 123 0.43 17.79 -0.98
N LEU A 124 1.37 18.73 -1.09
CA LEU A 124 2.82 18.45 -1.03
C LEU A 124 3.26 17.94 0.35
N THR A 125 2.64 18.45 1.43
CA THR A 125 2.90 17.92 2.78
C THR A 125 2.48 16.45 2.91
N TYR A 126 1.34 16.09 2.33
CA TYR A 126 0.89 14.70 2.27
C TYR A 126 1.87 13.84 1.44
N ALA A 127 2.25 14.32 0.26
CA ALA A 127 3.21 13.63 -0.61
C ALA A 127 4.55 13.37 0.08
N ASN A 128 5.08 14.37 0.81
CA ASN A 128 6.31 14.23 1.59
C ASN A 128 6.17 13.20 2.72
N LYS A 129 5.05 13.19 3.46
CA LYS A 129 4.80 12.18 4.51
C LYS A 129 4.74 10.78 3.94
N LYS A 130 4.22 10.64 2.72
CA LYS A 130 4.13 9.37 2.00
C LYS A 130 5.42 9.01 1.28
N GLN A 131 6.43 9.88 1.32
CA GLN A 131 7.72 9.72 0.62
C GLN A 131 7.57 9.57 -0.89
N CYS A 132 6.57 10.27 -1.47
CA CYS A 132 6.42 10.32 -2.92
C CYS A 132 7.67 10.94 -3.54
N PRO A 133 8.25 10.36 -4.60
CA PRO A 133 9.44 10.92 -5.24
C PRO A 133 9.13 12.20 -6.01
N ILE A 134 7.96 12.25 -6.65
CA ILE A 134 7.57 13.31 -7.57
C ILE A 134 6.12 13.73 -7.31
N ALA A 135 5.87 15.03 -7.41
CA ALA A 135 4.53 15.59 -7.55
C ALA A 135 4.33 16.13 -8.96
N VAL A 136 3.23 15.71 -9.58
CA VAL A 136 2.72 16.23 -10.85
C VAL A 136 1.75 17.36 -10.54
N ILE A 137 2.01 18.53 -11.08
CA ILE A 137 1.26 19.76 -10.82
C ILE A 137 0.79 20.33 -12.16
N CYS A 138 -0.52 20.48 -12.32
CA CYS A 138 -1.12 21.11 -13.48
C CYS A 138 -2.23 22.05 -13.00
N GLY A 139 -2.08 23.31 -13.26
CA GLY A 139 -3.11 24.32 -13.11
C GLY A 139 -3.76 24.65 -14.45
N GLU A 140 -4.53 25.74 -14.46
CA GLU A 140 -5.21 26.21 -15.67
C GLU A 140 -4.25 26.57 -16.82
N ASN A 141 -3.09 27.14 -16.48
CA ASN A 141 -2.10 27.55 -17.48
C ASN A 141 -1.47 26.32 -18.15
N GLU A 142 -1.04 25.35 -17.34
CA GLU A 142 -0.46 24.11 -17.87
C GLU A 142 -1.43 23.37 -18.77
N PHE A 143 -2.73 23.34 -18.43
CA PHE A 143 -3.73 22.71 -19.31
C PHE A 143 -3.96 23.47 -20.60
N LYS A 144 -3.90 24.81 -20.58
CA LYS A 144 -4.04 25.65 -21.81
C LYS A 144 -2.83 25.53 -22.73
N GLU A 145 -1.64 25.44 -22.16
CA GLU A 145 -0.37 25.38 -22.86
C GLU A 145 0.06 23.95 -23.22
N ASN A 146 -0.74 22.94 -22.83
CA ASN A 146 -0.42 21.53 -22.97
C ASN A 146 0.94 21.16 -22.34
N THR A 147 1.23 21.72 -21.18
CA THR A 147 2.44 21.47 -20.40
C THR A 147 2.11 20.77 -19.09
N ILE A 148 3.14 20.32 -18.41
CA ILE A 148 3.05 19.65 -17.09
C ILE A 148 4.23 20.07 -16.23
N THR A 149 3.97 20.38 -14.98
CA THR A 149 5.00 20.75 -14.02
C THR A 149 5.29 19.56 -13.12
N LEU A 150 6.54 19.16 -13.06
CA LEU A 150 7.05 18.12 -12.16
C LEU A 150 7.86 18.76 -11.04
N LYS A 151 7.59 18.32 -9.82
CA LYS A 151 8.35 18.72 -8.64
C LYS A 151 9.01 17.49 -8.01
N ASN A 152 10.33 17.47 -7.98
CA ASN A 152 11.11 16.48 -7.25
C ASN A 152 10.97 16.73 -5.74
N LEU A 153 10.48 15.74 -5.01
CA LEU A 153 10.26 15.82 -3.56
C LEU A 153 11.41 15.22 -2.75
N LEU A 154 12.32 14.49 -3.38
CA LEU A 154 13.49 13.88 -2.76
C LEU A 154 14.73 14.77 -2.83
N GLY A 155 14.67 15.89 -3.56
CA GLY A 155 15.77 16.84 -3.71
C GLY A 155 16.10 17.61 -2.45
N VAL A 156 17.28 18.24 -2.44
CA VAL A 156 17.75 19.05 -1.32
C VAL A 156 16.84 20.26 -1.12
N LYS A 157 16.51 20.54 0.12
CA LYS A 157 15.65 21.67 0.50
C LYS A 157 16.34 22.99 0.13
N GLY A 158 15.75 23.75 -0.80
CA GLY A 158 16.30 25.05 -1.24
C GLY A 158 16.79 25.09 -2.69
N GLU A 159 16.92 23.96 -3.37
CA GLU A 159 17.18 23.90 -4.80
C GLU A 159 15.88 24.04 -5.59
N ASN A 160 15.99 24.53 -6.84
CA ASN A 160 14.84 24.63 -7.74
C ASN A 160 14.49 23.24 -8.28
N ASN A 161 13.76 22.47 -7.47
CA ASN A 161 13.40 21.07 -7.73
C ASN A 161 12.12 20.96 -8.58
N GLN A 162 11.76 21.99 -9.33
CA GLN A 162 10.55 22.05 -10.13
C GLN A 162 10.87 22.50 -11.55
N ALA A 163 10.32 21.78 -12.52
CA ALA A 163 10.47 22.13 -13.94
C ALA A 163 9.17 21.83 -14.70
N THR A 164 8.92 22.59 -15.77
CA THR A 164 7.76 22.45 -16.63
C THR A 164 8.20 21.91 -17.99
N PHE A 165 7.46 20.93 -18.49
CA PHE A 165 7.74 20.19 -19.71
C PHE A 165 6.49 20.11 -20.59
N PRO A 166 6.61 19.83 -21.90
CA PRO A 166 5.48 19.39 -22.72
C PRO A 166 4.82 18.16 -22.11
N LYS A 167 3.49 18.06 -22.17
CA LYS A 167 2.75 16.94 -21.60
C LYS A 167 3.15 15.58 -22.19
N GLU A 168 3.61 15.57 -23.44
CA GLU A 168 4.10 14.37 -24.13
C GLU A 168 5.36 13.78 -23.49
N ASP A 169 6.19 14.61 -22.86
CA ASP A 169 7.44 14.20 -22.22
C ASP A 169 7.26 13.66 -20.79
N LEU A 170 6.02 13.65 -20.27
CA LEU A 170 5.70 13.28 -18.89
C LEU A 170 6.38 11.99 -18.43
N ILE A 171 6.29 10.93 -19.23
CA ILE A 171 6.80 9.60 -18.85
C ILE A 171 8.31 9.60 -18.83
N ASP A 172 8.94 10.18 -19.84
CA ASP A 172 10.41 10.19 -19.96
C ASP A 172 11.04 11.06 -18.86
N GLU A 173 10.42 12.18 -18.53
CA GLU A 173 10.88 13.03 -17.45
C GLU A 173 10.72 12.37 -16.07
N ILE A 174 9.60 11.69 -15.82
CA ILE A 174 9.42 10.97 -14.54
C ILE A 174 10.41 9.83 -14.39
N LYS A 175 10.67 9.05 -15.45
CA LYS A 175 11.62 7.92 -15.42
C LYS A 175 13.05 8.31 -15.05
N LYS A 176 13.41 9.57 -15.14
CA LYS A 176 14.74 10.07 -14.69
C LYS A 176 14.89 10.09 -13.17
N PHE A 177 13.77 9.99 -12.42
CA PHE A 177 13.73 10.17 -10.96
C PHE A 177 13.29 8.93 -10.18
N ILE A 178 12.78 7.87 -10.86
CA ILE A 178 12.24 6.65 -10.24
C ILE A 178 12.96 5.40 -10.67
#